data_be86bb0d8f5b776d8d517fecd4abe9b4
#
_entry.id   be86bb0d8f5b776d8d517fecd4abe9b4
#
_cell.length_a   1.000
_cell.length_b   1.000
_cell.length_c   1.000
_cell.angle_alpha   90.00
_cell.angle_beta   90.00
_cell.angle_gamma   90.00
#
_symmetry.space_group_name_H-M   'P 1'
#
loop_
_entity.id
_entity.type
_entity.pdbx_description
1 polymer ?
#
loop_
_entity_poly.entity_id
_entity_poly.type
_entity_poly.pdbx_seq_one_letter_code
_entity_poly.pdbx_strand_id
1 'polypeptide(L)'
;FFQAEDGIRELVRSRGLGDVYKRQVGVIAAQSIGEPGTQLTMRTFHTGGIAGKDLAGGLPRVVELFEARTPKGAALLARTSGVIRIDDAGGLTRTVTIVSDDGEEDVYDKIALEARLEVRDGQEIVAGDPIIEGPRDPKELLEIRGMRETQRYLVDQVQGVYRDQGVSIHDKHIELIVRQMTRRVLVNDAGDSSFLPGESIDGRTYVEANRKLVAEGKEPAKARPQLMGITKASLATDSWLSAASFQETTRVLNEAAIESKSDNLIAVSYTHLRAHEPV
;
A
#
# COMPACT_ATOMS: atom_id res chain seq x y z
N PHE A 1 -15.19 -1.38 8.65
CA PHE A 1 -14.54 -1.99 7.46
C PHE A 1 -15.29 -3.22 6.93
N PHE A 2 -15.74 -4.15 7.80
CA PHE A 2 -16.38 -5.40 7.37
C PHE A 2 -17.87 -5.29 7.03
N GLN A 3 -18.63 -4.36 7.63
CA GLN A 3 -20.05 -4.20 7.37
C GLN A 3 -20.41 -3.65 5.99
N ALA A 4 -19.51 -2.88 5.35
CA ALA A 4 -19.71 -2.41 3.98
C ALA A 4 -19.51 -3.52 2.92
N GLU A 5 -18.74 -4.57 3.22
CA GLU A 5 -18.57 -5.71 2.30
C GLU A 5 -19.81 -6.61 2.21
N ASP A 6 -20.53 -6.80 3.30
CA ASP A 6 -21.72 -7.67 3.29
C ASP A 6 -22.89 -7.04 2.55
N GLY A 7 -23.09 -5.71 2.68
CA GLY A 7 -24.09 -4.99 1.89
C GLY A 7 -23.80 -4.95 0.38
N ILE A 8 -22.51 -4.97 0.00
CA ILE A 8 -22.10 -5.05 -1.40
C ILE A 8 -22.22 -6.48 -1.95
N ARG A 9 -22.05 -7.50 -1.11
CA ARG A 9 -22.20 -8.92 -1.49
C ARG A 9 -23.64 -9.30 -1.88
N GLU A 10 -24.64 -8.73 -1.23
CA GLU A 10 -26.04 -8.99 -1.59
C GLU A 10 -26.44 -8.39 -2.94
N LEU A 11 -25.90 -7.23 -3.29
CA LEU A 11 -26.10 -6.58 -4.59
C LEU A 11 -25.38 -7.28 -5.75
N VAL A 12 -24.34 -8.08 -5.48
CA VAL A 12 -23.54 -8.80 -6.49
C VAL A 12 -24.23 -10.05 -7.04
N ARG A 13 -25.31 -10.53 -6.41
CA ARG A 13 -26.09 -11.71 -6.89
C ARG A 13 -26.94 -11.42 -8.12
N SER A 14 -27.23 -10.17 -8.44
CA SER A 14 -27.89 -9.83 -9.70
C SER A 14 -26.86 -9.66 -10.82
N ARG A 15 -26.90 -10.56 -11.79
CA ARG A 15 -26.03 -10.69 -12.97
C ARG A 15 -25.57 -9.34 -13.53
N GLY A 16 -24.26 -9.05 -13.51
CA GLY A 16 -23.61 -7.97 -14.24
C GLY A 16 -23.68 -6.57 -13.63
N LEU A 17 -24.66 -6.26 -12.76
CA LEU A 17 -24.79 -4.95 -12.12
C LEU A 17 -23.71 -4.70 -11.05
N GLY A 18 -23.21 -5.73 -10.37
CA GLY A 18 -22.21 -5.60 -9.32
C GLY A 18 -20.88 -5.02 -9.80
N ASP A 19 -20.49 -5.29 -11.03
CA ASP A 19 -19.25 -4.76 -11.59
C ASP A 19 -19.38 -3.31 -12.03
N VAL A 20 -20.54 -2.89 -12.53
CA VAL A 20 -20.83 -1.50 -12.83
C VAL A 20 -20.76 -0.64 -11.56
N TYR A 21 -21.36 -1.09 -10.46
CA TYR A 21 -21.29 -0.38 -9.17
C TYR A 21 -19.87 -0.26 -8.61
N LYS A 22 -19.09 -1.34 -8.63
CA LYS A 22 -17.70 -1.31 -8.15
C LYS A 22 -16.86 -0.28 -8.90
N ARG A 23 -17.13 -0.06 -10.16
CA ARG A 23 -16.44 0.93 -11.01
C ARG A 23 -16.88 2.34 -10.73
N GLN A 24 -18.18 2.55 -10.58
CA GLN A 24 -18.71 3.86 -10.20
C GLN A 24 -18.09 4.31 -8.89
N VAL A 25 -17.96 3.41 -7.90
CA VAL A 25 -17.30 3.71 -6.63
C VAL A 25 -15.83 4.06 -6.83
N GLY A 26 -15.10 3.35 -7.69
CA GLY A 26 -13.71 3.63 -8.02
C GLY A 26 -13.55 4.98 -8.74
N VAL A 27 -14.40 5.29 -9.70
CA VAL A 27 -14.41 6.57 -10.42
C VAL A 27 -14.74 7.72 -9.48
N ILE A 28 -15.74 7.57 -8.61
CA ILE A 28 -16.11 8.58 -7.61
C ILE A 28 -14.92 8.83 -6.65
N ALA A 29 -14.25 7.78 -6.19
CA ALA A 29 -13.07 7.92 -5.35
C ALA A 29 -11.94 8.66 -6.07
N ALA A 30 -11.64 8.28 -7.31
CA ALA A 30 -10.61 8.93 -8.13
C ALA A 30 -10.93 10.41 -8.38
N GLN A 31 -12.17 10.75 -8.69
CA GLN A 31 -12.61 12.14 -8.88
C GLN A 31 -12.57 12.94 -7.58
N SER A 32 -13.02 12.37 -6.46
CA SER A 32 -13.02 13.02 -5.16
C SER A 32 -11.62 13.31 -4.63
N ILE A 33 -10.62 12.49 -5.00
CA ILE A 33 -9.22 12.68 -4.67
C ILE A 33 -8.54 13.60 -5.70
N GLY A 34 -8.86 13.46 -6.97
CA GLY A 34 -8.19 14.15 -8.08
C GLY A 34 -8.64 15.60 -8.28
N GLU A 35 -9.92 15.90 -8.08
CA GLU A 35 -10.43 17.26 -8.25
C GLU A 35 -9.71 18.26 -7.32
N PRO A 36 -9.64 18.01 -6.00
CA PRO A 36 -8.89 18.90 -5.11
C PRO A 36 -7.37 18.86 -5.34
N GLY A 37 -6.86 17.83 -5.98
CA GLY A 37 -5.43 17.70 -6.33
C GLY A 37 -4.92 18.90 -7.17
N THR A 38 -5.76 19.43 -8.05
CA THR A 38 -5.44 20.63 -8.83
C THR A 38 -5.26 21.85 -7.93
N GLN A 39 -6.05 21.97 -6.88
CA GLN A 39 -5.95 23.07 -5.89
C GLN A 39 -4.68 22.93 -5.05
N LEU A 40 -4.28 21.72 -4.69
CA LEU A 40 -3.01 21.44 -4.00
C LEU A 40 -1.81 21.94 -4.81
N THR A 41 -1.80 21.71 -6.11
CA THR A 41 -0.71 22.13 -7.00
C THR A 41 -0.62 23.65 -7.10
N MET A 42 -1.74 24.36 -7.17
CA MET A 42 -1.77 25.83 -7.25
C MET A 42 -1.24 26.50 -5.97
N ARG A 43 -1.53 25.94 -4.80
CA ARG A 43 -1.11 26.53 -3.52
C ARG A 43 0.38 26.33 -3.22
N THR A 44 1.01 25.27 -3.70
CA THR A 44 2.45 25.03 -3.51
C THR A 44 3.32 26.07 -4.25
N PHE A 45 2.83 26.67 -5.33
CA PHE A 45 3.53 27.74 -6.05
C PHE A 45 3.49 29.10 -5.33
N HIS A 46 2.55 29.32 -4.42
CA HIS A 46 2.36 30.61 -3.76
C HIS A 46 2.99 30.72 -2.38
N THR A 47 3.43 29.64 -1.77
CA THR A 47 4.12 29.63 -0.46
C THR A 47 5.65 29.68 -0.63
N GLY A 48 6.14 30.47 -1.54
CA GLY A 48 7.58 30.74 -1.73
C GLY A 48 8.15 31.54 -0.57
N GLY A 49 8.54 30.90 0.51
CA GLY A 49 9.05 31.66 1.63
C GLY A 49 9.87 30.97 2.71
N ILE A 50 9.98 29.64 2.78
CA ILE A 50 10.93 28.99 3.70
C ILE A 50 11.45 27.70 3.02
N ALA A 51 12.58 27.83 2.36
CA ALA A 51 13.30 26.71 1.76
C ALA A 51 13.79 25.77 2.87
N GLY A 52 13.17 24.60 3.01
CA GLY A 52 13.71 23.56 3.88
C GLY A 52 12.74 22.44 4.30
N LYS A 53 11.49 22.75 4.58
CA LYS A 53 10.52 21.74 5.04
C LYS A 53 9.39 21.42 4.05
N ASP A 54 9.18 22.26 3.03
CA ASP A 54 7.98 22.20 2.17
C ASP A 54 8.17 21.53 0.81
N LEU A 55 9.38 21.06 0.47
CA LEU A 55 9.66 20.41 -0.83
C LEU A 55 9.04 19.01 -0.97
N ALA A 56 8.59 18.41 0.13
CA ALA A 56 7.96 17.09 0.15
C ALA A 56 6.44 17.14 0.46
N GLY A 57 5.85 18.33 0.58
CA GLY A 57 4.43 18.52 0.88
C GLY A 57 3.54 18.57 -0.37
N GLY A 58 2.24 18.49 -0.17
CA GLY A 58 1.23 18.63 -1.22
C GLY A 58 1.12 17.41 -2.15
N LEU A 59 0.79 17.67 -3.42
CA LEU A 59 0.52 16.60 -4.41
C LEU A 59 1.68 15.60 -4.60
N PRO A 60 2.96 16.00 -4.64
CA PRO A 60 4.07 15.06 -4.73
C PRO A 60 4.09 14.01 -3.60
N ARG A 61 3.72 14.40 -2.38
CA ARG A 61 3.63 13.48 -1.24
C ARG A 61 2.47 12.50 -1.39
N VAL A 62 1.33 12.95 -1.89
CA VAL A 62 0.18 12.07 -2.19
C VAL A 62 0.55 11.05 -3.25
N VAL A 63 1.24 11.46 -4.32
CA VAL A 63 1.73 10.55 -5.37
C VAL A 63 2.73 9.54 -4.81
N GLU A 64 3.66 9.97 -3.96
CA GLU A 64 4.64 9.10 -3.30
C GLU A 64 3.95 8.02 -2.46
N LEU A 65 2.94 8.40 -1.67
CA LEU A 65 2.17 7.48 -0.83
C LEU A 65 1.36 6.47 -1.67
N PHE A 66 0.65 6.93 -2.71
CA PHE A 66 -0.12 6.04 -3.58
C PHE A 66 0.74 5.15 -4.48
N GLU A 67 1.95 5.57 -4.82
CA GLU A 67 2.91 4.72 -5.54
C GLU A 67 3.76 3.85 -4.61
N ALA A 68 3.51 3.91 -3.29
CA ALA A 68 4.27 3.17 -2.27
C ALA A 68 5.78 3.30 -2.47
N ARG A 69 6.25 4.54 -2.79
CA ARG A 69 7.68 4.83 -2.94
C ARG A 69 8.31 5.03 -1.57
N THR A 70 9.55 4.58 -1.43
CA THR A 70 10.35 4.91 -0.25
C THR A 70 10.62 6.42 -0.23
N PRO A 71 10.20 7.13 0.83
CA PRO A 71 10.38 8.58 0.90
C PRO A 71 11.84 8.96 1.00
N LYS A 72 12.19 10.13 0.44
CA LYS A 72 13.52 10.72 0.64
C LYS A 72 13.66 11.16 2.08
N GLY A 73 14.70 10.71 2.76
CA GLY A 73 14.89 10.97 4.19
C GLY A 73 13.88 10.19 5.05
N ALA A 74 13.62 8.94 4.69
CA ALA A 74 12.76 8.05 5.47
C ALA A 74 13.22 7.97 6.93
N ALA A 75 12.27 7.97 7.85
CA ALA A 75 12.52 7.67 9.25
C ALA A 75 13.08 6.25 9.38
N LEU A 76 14.05 6.08 10.25
CA LEU A 76 14.49 4.75 10.67
C LEU A 76 13.50 4.22 11.69
N LEU A 77 12.91 3.05 11.43
CA LEU A 77 11.92 2.45 12.30
C LEU A 77 12.54 1.40 13.23
N ALA A 78 12.05 1.34 14.46
CA ALA A 78 12.40 0.28 15.39
C ALA A 78 11.84 -1.05 14.91
N ARG A 79 12.67 -2.09 14.79
CA ARG A 79 12.22 -3.44 14.41
C ARG A 79 11.68 -4.22 15.58
N THR A 80 12.26 -3.99 16.75
CA THR A 80 11.90 -4.64 18.00
C THR A 80 11.37 -3.61 19.01
N SER A 81 10.60 -4.07 19.98
CA SER A 81 10.19 -3.27 21.13
C SER A 81 11.20 -3.45 22.26
N GLY A 82 11.51 -2.39 22.99
CA GLY A 82 12.46 -2.47 24.11
C GLY A 82 12.86 -1.11 24.64
N VAL A 83 13.95 -1.07 25.38
CA VAL A 83 14.52 0.15 25.95
C VAL A 83 15.68 0.63 25.09
N ILE A 84 15.69 1.93 24.78
CA ILE A 84 16.71 2.55 23.96
C ILE A 84 17.95 2.86 24.76
N ARG A 85 19.11 2.54 24.20
CA ARG A 85 20.43 2.99 24.63
C ARG A 85 21.09 3.75 23.49
N ILE A 86 21.56 4.96 23.77
CA ILE A 86 22.22 5.81 22.78
C ILE A 86 23.70 5.91 23.17
N ASP A 87 24.59 5.45 22.29
CA ASP A 87 26.03 5.54 22.46
C ASP A 87 26.60 6.55 21.44
N ASP A 88 27.07 7.68 21.95
CA ASP A 88 27.80 8.68 21.18
C ASP A 88 29.28 8.31 21.20
N ALA A 89 29.74 7.59 20.19
CA ALA A 89 31.12 7.09 20.06
C ALA A 89 32.17 8.19 19.75
N GLY A 90 31.84 9.48 19.94
CA GLY A 90 32.77 10.60 19.74
C GLY A 90 33.20 10.87 18.29
N GLY A 91 32.47 10.31 17.32
CA GLY A 91 32.71 10.47 15.88
C GLY A 91 31.65 11.36 15.19
N LEU A 92 31.53 11.24 13.88
CA LEU A 92 30.48 11.90 13.07
C LEU A 92 29.15 11.13 13.08
N THR A 93 29.12 9.99 13.74
CA THR A 93 27.95 9.09 13.81
C THR A 93 27.70 8.65 15.25
N ARG A 94 26.44 8.34 15.55
CA ARG A 94 26.01 7.73 16.79
C ARG A 94 25.41 6.36 16.53
N THR A 95 25.39 5.51 17.56
CA THR A 95 24.75 4.19 17.53
C THR A 95 23.57 4.21 18.47
N VAL A 96 22.43 3.69 18.03
CA VAL A 96 21.24 3.48 18.84
C VAL A 96 21.03 1.98 18.97
N THR A 97 20.97 1.49 20.18
CA THR A 97 20.71 0.07 20.48
C THR A 97 19.36 -0.04 21.18
N ILE A 98 18.53 -0.95 20.73
CA ILE A 98 17.26 -1.29 21.38
C ILE A 98 17.47 -2.62 22.07
N VAL A 99 17.30 -2.62 23.39
CA VAL A 99 17.39 -3.83 24.22
C VAL A 99 15.98 -4.32 24.48
N SER A 100 15.62 -5.48 23.90
CA SER A 100 14.34 -6.13 24.09
C SER A 100 14.23 -6.72 25.51
N ASP A 101 13.01 -6.98 25.98
CA ASP A 101 12.74 -7.65 27.25
C ASP A 101 13.36 -9.06 27.31
N ASP A 102 13.54 -9.70 26.16
CA ASP A 102 14.18 -11.03 26.00
C ASP A 102 15.73 -10.95 26.05
N GLY A 103 16.31 -9.75 26.14
CA GLY A 103 17.74 -9.52 26.15
C GLY A 103 18.40 -9.53 24.77
N GLU A 104 17.62 -9.56 23.69
CA GLU A 104 18.14 -9.37 22.34
C GLU A 104 18.44 -7.88 22.09
N GLU A 105 19.61 -7.62 21.50
CA GLU A 105 20.03 -6.26 21.15
C GLU A 105 19.89 -6.04 19.65
N ASP A 106 19.09 -5.04 19.24
CA ASP A 106 18.97 -4.59 17.87
C ASP A 106 19.76 -3.28 17.69
N VAL A 107 20.84 -3.33 16.91
CA VAL A 107 21.84 -2.26 16.83
C VAL A 107 21.67 -1.49 15.53
N TYR A 108 21.47 -0.19 15.64
CA TYR A 108 21.36 0.76 14.53
C TYR A 108 22.63 1.62 14.46
N ASP A 109 23.55 1.20 13.61
CA ASP A 109 24.84 1.87 13.41
C ASP A 109 24.76 3.05 12.44
N LYS A 110 25.77 3.94 12.51
CA LYS A 110 26.02 5.00 11.52
C LYS A 110 24.92 6.04 11.38
N ILE A 111 24.17 6.30 12.44
CA ILE A 111 23.22 7.40 12.46
C ILE A 111 24.02 8.72 12.47
N ALA A 112 23.83 9.57 11.47
CA ALA A 112 24.51 10.87 11.40
C ALA A 112 24.15 11.74 12.61
N LEU A 113 25.13 12.44 13.18
CA LEU A 113 24.88 13.35 14.31
C LEU A 113 23.88 14.47 13.97
N GLU A 114 23.82 14.87 12.71
CA GLU A 114 22.85 15.87 12.21
C GLU A 114 21.42 15.33 12.16
N ALA A 115 21.24 14.00 12.18
CA ALA A 115 19.91 13.40 12.18
C ALA A 115 19.22 13.67 13.52
N ARG A 116 18.01 14.21 13.43
CA ARG A 116 17.21 14.52 14.60
C ARG A 116 16.56 13.25 15.13
N LEU A 117 16.94 12.85 16.35
CA LEU A 117 16.32 11.72 17.03
C LEU A 117 14.94 12.13 17.58
N GLU A 118 13.95 11.27 17.41
CA GLU A 118 12.64 11.37 18.07
C GLU A 118 12.63 10.68 19.47
N VAL A 119 13.67 9.95 19.77
CA VAL A 119 13.82 9.12 20.96
C VAL A 119 14.89 9.64 21.91
N ARG A 120 14.77 9.27 23.17
CA ARG A 120 15.73 9.61 24.24
C ARG A 120 16.36 8.35 24.80
N ASP A 121 17.56 8.51 25.37
CA ASP A 121 18.23 7.43 26.10
C ASP A 121 17.38 6.96 27.29
N GLY A 122 17.25 5.64 27.45
CA GLY A 122 16.40 5.02 28.49
C GLY A 122 14.90 5.05 28.21
N GLN A 123 14.45 5.53 27.04
CA GLN A 123 13.04 5.54 26.66
C GLN A 123 12.60 4.16 26.17
N GLU A 124 11.39 3.74 26.55
CA GLU A 124 10.73 2.58 25.97
C GLU A 124 10.19 2.93 24.58
N ILE A 125 10.43 2.05 23.60
CA ILE A 125 9.96 2.16 22.23
C ILE A 125 9.20 0.90 21.83
N VAL A 126 8.21 1.07 20.95
CA VAL A 126 7.44 -0.04 20.38
C VAL A 126 7.89 -0.26 18.92
N ALA A 127 7.96 -1.52 18.52
CA ALA A 127 8.28 -1.87 17.13
C ALA A 127 7.45 -1.06 16.12
N GLY A 128 8.13 -0.45 15.14
CA GLY A 128 7.54 0.45 14.13
C GLY A 128 7.41 1.91 14.54
N ASP A 129 7.90 2.31 15.73
CA ASP A 129 8.05 3.72 16.06
C ASP A 129 9.32 4.30 15.41
N PRO A 130 9.32 5.58 15.05
CA PRO A 130 10.48 6.21 14.43
C PRO A 130 11.58 6.50 15.46
N ILE A 131 12.81 6.14 15.12
CA ILE A 131 14.03 6.48 15.85
C ILE A 131 14.52 7.87 15.42
N ILE A 132 14.41 8.14 14.12
CA ILE A 132 14.83 9.41 13.49
C ILE A 132 13.60 10.12 12.94
N GLU A 133 13.56 11.45 13.07
CA GLU A 133 12.49 12.28 12.48
C GLU A 133 12.44 12.10 10.96
N GLY A 134 11.25 11.79 10.44
CA GLY A 134 11.04 11.65 9.00
C GLY A 134 9.74 10.92 8.65
N PRO A 135 9.39 10.90 7.38
CA PRO A 135 8.25 10.12 6.90
C PRO A 135 8.58 8.62 6.98
N ARG A 136 7.65 7.83 7.49
CA ARG A 136 7.81 6.36 7.60
C ARG A 136 7.70 5.73 6.21
N ASP A 137 8.53 4.71 5.93
CA ASP A 137 8.37 3.88 4.72
C ASP A 137 7.19 2.93 4.90
N PRO A 138 6.15 3.00 4.05
CA PRO A 138 4.98 2.14 4.19
C PRO A 138 5.29 0.64 4.02
N LYS A 139 6.36 0.29 3.28
CA LYS A 139 6.76 -1.11 3.08
C LYS A 139 7.39 -1.69 4.32
N GLU A 140 8.31 -0.94 4.94
CA GLU A 140 8.93 -1.33 6.21
C GLU A 140 7.88 -1.40 7.33
N LEU A 141 6.96 -0.44 7.37
CA LEU A 141 5.85 -0.43 8.30
C LEU A 141 4.95 -1.68 8.14
N LEU A 142 4.74 -2.13 6.90
CA LEU A 142 3.98 -3.36 6.62
C LEU A 142 4.66 -4.60 7.17
N GLU A 143 5.98 -4.67 7.08
CA GLU A 143 6.76 -5.80 7.61
C GLU A 143 6.76 -5.84 9.14
N ILE A 144 6.84 -4.67 9.79
CA ILE A 144 6.94 -4.56 11.26
C ILE A 144 5.56 -4.62 11.94
N ARG A 145 4.61 -3.77 11.50
CA ARG A 145 3.29 -3.61 12.16
C ARG A 145 2.14 -4.29 11.47
N GLY A 146 2.38 -4.82 10.28
CA GLY A 146 1.39 -5.55 9.51
C GLY A 146 0.38 -4.65 8.77
N MET A 147 -0.59 -5.30 8.12
CA MET A 147 -1.50 -4.71 7.14
C MET A 147 -2.38 -3.58 7.70
N ARG A 148 -2.99 -3.77 8.87
CA ARG A 148 -3.98 -2.82 9.41
C ARG A 148 -3.38 -1.47 9.75
N GLU A 149 -2.21 -1.47 10.40
CA GLU A 149 -1.53 -0.25 10.80
C GLU A 149 -0.98 0.50 9.58
N THR A 150 -0.46 -0.23 8.58
CA THR A 150 -0.01 0.35 7.32
C THR A 150 -1.15 1.00 6.54
N GLN A 151 -2.31 0.34 6.48
CA GLN A 151 -3.50 0.93 5.84
C GLN A 151 -3.95 2.21 6.54
N ARG A 152 -4.01 2.20 7.88
CA ARG A 152 -4.34 3.37 8.68
C ARG A 152 -3.34 4.50 8.44
N TYR A 153 -2.05 4.19 8.51
CA TYR A 153 -0.98 5.16 8.26
C TYR A 153 -1.12 5.82 6.88
N LEU A 154 -1.36 5.05 5.82
CA LEU A 154 -1.54 5.59 4.48
C LEU A 154 -2.75 6.52 4.40
N VAL A 155 -3.89 6.14 4.99
CA VAL A 155 -5.08 6.99 5.02
C VAL A 155 -4.82 8.28 5.78
N ASP A 156 -4.23 8.21 6.97
CA ASP A 156 -3.96 9.36 7.82
C ASP A 156 -2.97 10.33 7.16
N GLN A 157 -1.92 9.80 6.50
CA GLN A 157 -0.94 10.62 5.80
C GLN A 157 -1.53 11.34 4.59
N VAL A 158 -2.33 10.65 3.77
CA VAL A 158 -3.00 11.30 2.63
C VAL A 158 -4.00 12.34 3.13
N GLN A 159 -4.81 12.01 4.14
CA GLN A 159 -5.74 12.96 4.75
C GLN A 159 -5.04 14.17 5.35
N GLY A 160 -3.87 13.97 5.97
CA GLY A 160 -3.05 15.05 6.51
C GLY A 160 -2.73 16.08 5.44
N VAL A 161 -2.22 15.64 4.28
CA VAL A 161 -1.88 16.53 3.16
C VAL A 161 -3.09 17.34 2.68
N TYR A 162 -4.28 16.74 2.60
CA TYR A 162 -5.49 17.45 2.17
C TYR A 162 -6.00 18.40 3.25
N ARG A 163 -6.00 18.00 4.52
CA ARG A 163 -6.42 18.84 5.66
C ARG A 163 -5.53 20.09 5.82
N ASP A 164 -4.22 19.94 5.66
CA ASP A 164 -3.25 21.04 5.73
C ASP A 164 -3.52 22.11 4.65
N GLN A 165 -4.14 21.72 3.54
CA GLN A 165 -4.56 22.61 2.48
C GLN A 165 -6.02 23.09 2.63
N GLY A 166 -6.71 22.72 3.72
CA GLY A 166 -8.09 23.10 3.99
C GLY A 166 -9.12 22.36 3.12
N VAL A 167 -8.73 21.23 2.55
CA VAL A 167 -9.61 20.39 1.73
C VAL A 167 -10.13 19.22 2.57
N SER A 168 -11.44 19.01 2.56
CA SER A 168 -12.09 17.89 3.24
C SER A 168 -12.47 16.80 2.24
N ILE A 169 -11.87 15.64 2.38
CA ILE A 169 -12.22 14.42 1.61
C ILE A 169 -12.66 13.35 2.60
N HIS A 170 -13.66 12.55 2.23
CA HIS A 170 -14.10 11.45 3.09
C HIS A 170 -13.10 10.29 3.01
N ASP A 171 -12.70 9.75 4.16
CA ASP A 171 -11.71 8.66 4.29
C ASP A 171 -12.01 7.45 3.39
N LYS A 172 -13.30 7.13 3.17
CA LYS A 172 -13.74 6.01 2.31
C LYS A 172 -13.12 6.02 0.91
N HIS A 173 -12.88 7.20 0.33
CA HIS A 173 -12.30 7.31 -1.01
C HIS A 173 -10.84 6.89 -1.00
N ILE A 174 -10.10 7.31 0.03
CA ILE A 174 -8.69 6.94 0.21
C ILE A 174 -8.58 5.46 0.60
N GLU A 175 -9.41 5.00 1.54
CA GLU A 175 -9.48 3.60 1.96
C GLU A 175 -9.71 2.63 0.81
N LEU A 176 -10.56 3.02 -0.17
CA LEU A 176 -10.81 2.23 -1.36
C LEU A 176 -9.53 2.00 -2.17
N ILE A 177 -8.73 3.06 -2.37
CA ILE A 177 -7.46 3.00 -3.08
C ILE A 177 -6.46 2.15 -2.29
N VAL A 178 -6.28 2.43 -1.01
CA VAL A 178 -5.35 1.69 -0.13
C VAL A 178 -5.69 0.19 -0.08
N ARG A 179 -6.98 -0.16 -0.09
CA ARG A 179 -7.43 -1.56 -0.18
C ARG A 179 -6.96 -2.23 -1.48
N GLN A 180 -6.96 -1.53 -2.62
CA GLN A 180 -6.46 -2.09 -3.87
C GLN A 180 -4.94 -2.26 -3.84
N MET A 181 -4.21 -1.32 -3.22
CA MET A 181 -2.76 -1.41 -3.05
C MET A 181 -2.31 -2.60 -2.20
N THR A 182 -3.17 -3.04 -1.26
CA THR A 182 -2.89 -4.11 -0.30
C THR A 182 -3.63 -5.41 -0.59
N ARG A 183 -4.20 -5.55 -1.78
CA ARG A 183 -5.04 -6.69 -2.15
C ARG A 183 -4.25 -7.97 -2.36
N ARG A 184 -2.98 -7.88 -2.76
CA ARG A 184 -2.16 -9.03 -3.14
C ARG A 184 -1.26 -9.53 -2.02
N VAL A 185 -0.96 -10.82 -2.08
CA VAL A 185 -0.01 -11.50 -1.21
C VAL A 185 1.06 -12.17 -2.05
N LEU A 186 2.27 -12.24 -1.53
CA LEU A 186 3.40 -12.92 -2.14
C LEU A 186 3.57 -14.28 -1.49
N VAL A 187 3.52 -15.35 -2.28
CA VAL A 187 3.69 -16.72 -1.80
C VAL A 187 5.15 -16.95 -1.44
N ASN A 188 5.43 -17.34 -0.20
CA ASN A 188 6.76 -17.72 0.25
C ASN A 188 6.96 -19.23 0.14
N ASP A 189 5.94 -20.00 0.52
CA ASP A 189 5.96 -21.47 0.53
C ASP A 189 4.63 -21.96 -0.04
N ALA A 190 4.70 -22.83 -1.03
CA ALA A 190 3.52 -23.33 -1.73
C ALA A 190 2.74 -24.38 -0.92
N GLY A 191 3.40 -25.10 0.03
CA GLY A 191 2.78 -26.27 0.66
C GLY A 191 2.25 -27.24 -0.39
N ASP A 192 1.05 -27.79 -0.15
CA ASP A 192 0.34 -28.67 -1.09
C ASP A 192 -0.55 -27.92 -2.10
N SER A 193 -0.38 -26.59 -2.22
CA SER A 193 -1.14 -25.79 -3.16
C SER A 193 -0.59 -25.85 -4.58
N SER A 194 -1.38 -25.37 -5.54
CA SER A 194 -0.95 -25.19 -6.94
C SER A 194 -0.18 -23.90 -7.19
N PHE A 195 0.10 -23.10 -6.15
CA PHE A 195 0.81 -21.82 -6.27
C PHE A 195 2.31 -22.03 -6.46
N LEU A 196 2.98 -21.06 -7.05
CA LEU A 196 4.42 -21.06 -7.18
C LEU A 196 5.06 -20.16 -6.12
N PRO A 197 6.20 -20.57 -5.52
CA PRO A 197 6.97 -19.69 -4.65
C PRO A 197 7.40 -18.42 -5.39
N GLY A 198 7.18 -17.25 -4.77
CA GLY A 198 7.43 -15.95 -5.38
C GLY A 198 6.29 -15.42 -6.26
N GLU A 199 5.21 -16.16 -6.42
CA GLU A 199 4.03 -15.70 -7.14
C GLU A 199 3.25 -14.68 -6.33
N SER A 200 2.76 -13.61 -7.00
CA SER A 200 1.88 -12.60 -6.40
C SER A 200 0.44 -12.91 -6.76
N ILE A 201 -0.35 -13.31 -5.78
CA ILE A 201 -1.74 -13.75 -5.95
C ILE A 201 -2.73 -12.84 -5.21
N ASP A 202 -4.00 -12.91 -5.60
CA ASP A 202 -5.07 -12.22 -4.87
C ASP A 202 -5.26 -12.84 -3.49
N GLY A 203 -5.34 -11.99 -2.46
CA GLY A 203 -5.52 -12.45 -1.08
C GLY A 203 -6.80 -13.27 -0.85
N ARG A 204 -7.87 -13.05 -1.63
CA ARG A 204 -9.10 -13.85 -1.55
C ARG A 204 -8.86 -15.25 -2.11
N THR A 205 -8.24 -15.34 -3.28
CA THR A 205 -7.90 -16.62 -3.91
C THR A 205 -6.99 -17.44 -2.99
N TYR A 206 -6.01 -16.80 -2.37
CA TYR A 206 -5.14 -17.41 -1.36
C TYR A 206 -5.93 -17.99 -0.17
N VAL A 207 -6.80 -17.19 0.42
CA VAL A 207 -7.62 -17.62 1.58
C VAL A 207 -8.56 -18.76 1.20
N GLU A 208 -9.20 -18.70 0.04
CA GLU A 208 -10.11 -19.74 -0.45
C GLU A 208 -9.38 -21.05 -0.74
N ALA A 209 -8.20 -20.98 -1.36
CA ALA A 209 -7.37 -22.17 -1.63
C ALA A 209 -6.90 -22.82 -0.33
N ASN A 210 -6.34 -22.03 0.60
CA ASN A 210 -5.91 -22.56 1.89
C ASN A 210 -7.06 -23.15 2.71
N ARG A 211 -8.25 -22.55 2.65
CA ARG A 211 -9.43 -23.10 3.32
C ARG A 211 -9.80 -24.49 2.79
N LYS A 212 -9.68 -24.71 1.49
CA LYS A 212 -9.90 -26.02 0.86
C LYS A 212 -8.84 -27.04 1.28
N LEU A 213 -7.56 -26.65 1.23
CA LEU A 213 -6.44 -27.52 1.63
C LEU A 213 -6.55 -27.96 3.10
N VAL A 214 -6.85 -27.04 4.00
CA VAL A 214 -7.05 -27.37 5.42
C VAL A 214 -8.24 -28.31 5.62
N ALA A 215 -9.34 -28.11 4.88
CA ALA A 215 -10.50 -29.01 4.93
C ALA A 215 -10.16 -30.44 4.41
N GLU A 216 -9.19 -30.56 3.49
CA GLU A 216 -8.67 -31.82 2.97
C GLU A 216 -7.55 -32.43 3.85
N GLY A 217 -7.13 -31.74 4.92
CA GLY A 217 -6.03 -32.19 5.79
C GLY A 217 -4.64 -32.04 5.18
N LYS A 218 -4.50 -31.19 4.14
CA LYS A 218 -3.24 -30.88 3.45
C LYS A 218 -2.54 -29.67 4.04
N GLU A 219 -1.24 -29.50 3.75
CA GLU A 219 -0.46 -28.37 4.21
C GLU A 219 -0.84 -27.08 3.44
N PRO A 220 -1.28 -26.01 4.13
CA PRO A 220 -1.63 -24.76 3.48
C PRO A 220 -0.39 -23.98 3.00
N ALA A 221 -0.54 -23.22 1.93
CA ALA A 221 0.49 -22.29 1.48
C ALA A 221 0.75 -21.19 2.49
N LYS A 222 2.01 -20.73 2.58
CA LYS A 222 2.42 -19.58 3.39
C LYS A 222 2.72 -18.38 2.49
N ALA A 223 2.14 -17.25 2.80
CA ALA A 223 2.34 -16.03 2.04
C ALA A 223 2.48 -14.82 2.98
N ARG A 224 3.18 -13.79 2.49
CA ARG A 224 3.29 -12.50 3.17
C ARG A 224 2.45 -11.45 2.45
N PRO A 225 1.86 -10.47 3.18
CA PRO A 225 1.16 -9.36 2.57
C PRO A 225 2.11 -8.53 1.70
N GLN A 226 1.59 -8.01 0.58
CA GLN A 226 2.36 -7.19 -0.34
C GLN A 226 1.69 -5.82 -0.49
N LEU A 227 2.47 -4.74 -0.35
CA LEU A 227 2.06 -3.39 -0.68
C LEU A 227 2.54 -3.04 -2.09
N MET A 228 1.61 -2.71 -2.96
CA MET A 228 1.89 -2.30 -4.34
C MET A 228 1.48 -0.86 -4.55
N GLY A 229 2.28 -0.09 -5.31
CA GLY A 229 1.84 1.21 -5.82
C GLY A 229 0.58 1.06 -6.69
N ILE A 230 -0.24 2.10 -6.78
CA ILE A 230 -1.52 2.06 -7.49
C ILE A 230 -1.35 1.72 -8.97
N THR A 231 -0.32 2.23 -9.63
CA THR A 231 0.00 1.91 -11.03
C THR A 231 0.27 0.43 -11.19
N LYS A 232 1.13 -0.14 -10.33
CA LYS A 232 1.46 -1.56 -10.37
C LYS A 232 0.27 -2.44 -10.01
N ALA A 233 -0.53 -2.03 -9.02
CA ALA A 233 -1.77 -2.74 -8.65
C ALA A 233 -2.80 -2.75 -9.78
N SER A 234 -2.87 -1.67 -10.58
CA SER A 234 -3.77 -1.58 -11.74
C SER A 234 -3.34 -2.46 -12.90
N LEU A 235 -2.04 -2.68 -13.09
CA LEU A 235 -1.50 -3.61 -14.09
C LEU A 235 -1.60 -5.08 -13.65
N ALA A 236 -1.57 -5.33 -12.35
CA ALA A 236 -1.66 -6.66 -11.76
C ALA A 236 -3.12 -7.15 -11.64
N THR A 237 -3.95 -6.95 -12.66
CA THR A 237 -5.34 -7.43 -12.72
C THR A 237 -5.42 -8.81 -13.39
N ASP A 238 -6.51 -9.54 -13.12
CA ASP A 238 -6.74 -10.84 -13.75
C ASP A 238 -7.09 -10.72 -15.24
N SER A 239 -7.60 -9.54 -15.67
CA SER A 239 -7.84 -9.20 -17.07
C SER A 239 -6.63 -8.52 -17.70
N TRP A 240 -5.85 -9.29 -18.47
CA TRP A 240 -4.67 -8.77 -19.17
C TRP A 240 -5.05 -7.72 -20.22
N LEU A 241 -6.24 -7.82 -20.80
CA LEU A 241 -6.70 -6.86 -21.82
C LEU A 241 -7.09 -5.52 -21.17
N SER A 242 -7.65 -5.53 -19.96
CA SER A 242 -7.86 -4.32 -19.17
C SER A 242 -6.52 -3.66 -18.79
N ALA A 243 -5.53 -4.43 -18.40
CA ALA A 243 -4.18 -3.94 -18.13
C ALA A 243 -3.55 -3.33 -19.40
N ALA A 244 -3.64 -4.00 -20.53
CA ALA A 244 -3.12 -3.50 -21.82
C ALA A 244 -3.78 -2.20 -22.28
N SER A 245 -5.05 -2.00 -21.97
CA SER A 245 -5.76 -0.75 -22.29
C SER A 245 -5.37 0.42 -21.37
N PHE A 246 -4.76 0.13 -20.23
CA PHE A 246 -4.36 1.16 -19.25
C PHE A 246 -2.95 1.70 -19.55
N GLN A 247 -1.94 0.83 -19.57
CA GLN A 247 -0.53 1.22 -19.73
C GLN A 247 0.32 0.04 -20.19
N GLU A 248 1.50 0.30 -20.74
CA GLU A 248 2.48 -0.73 -21.14
C GLU A 248 1.89 -1.80 -22.11
N THR A 249 1.07 -1.40 -23.05
CA THR A 249 0.30 -2.28 -23.94
C THR A 249 1.13 -3.42 -24.55
N THR A 250 2.28 -3.09 -25.15
CA THR A 250 3.13 -4.07 -25.82
C THR A 250 3.66 -5.13 -24.84
N ARG A 251 4.09 -4.71 -23.66
CA ARG A 251 4.62 -5.62 -22.62
C ARG A 251 3.52 -6.57 -22.14
N VAL A 252 2.36 -6.03 -21.81
CA VAL A 252 1.23 -6.82 -21.31
C VAL A 252 0.76 -7.84 -22.33
N LEU A 253 0.65 -7.43 -23.62
CA LEU A 253 0.26 -8.34 -24.71
C LEU A 253 1.30 -9.44 -24.93
N ASN A 254 2.59 -9.11 -24.89
CA ASN A 254 3.66 -10.10 -25.02
C ASN A 254 3.64 -11.11 -23.87
N GLU A 255 3.53 -10.65 -22.62
CA GLU A 255 3.43 -11.52 -21.44
C GLU A 255 2.19 -12.44 -21.53
N ALA A 256 1.04 -11.90 -21.91
CA ALA A 256 -0.18 -12.68 -22.08
C ALA A 256 -0.07 -13.72 -23.19
N ALA A 257 0.60 -13.40 -24.30
CA ALA A 257 0.84 -14.34 -25.39
C ALA A 257 1.81 -15.45 -25.02
N ILE A 258 2.91 -15.12 -24.31
CA ILE A 258 3.91 -16.10 -23.86
C ILE A 258 3.29 -17.08 -22.85
N GLU A 259 2.48 -16.56 -21.92
CA GLU A 259 1.83 -17.37 -20.89
C GLU A 259 0.51 -18.00 -21.36
N SER A 260 0.11 -17.79 -22.61
CA SER A 260 -1.16 -18.27 -23.17
C SER A 260 -2.37 -17.94 -22.30
N LYS A 261 -2.39 -16.73 -21.74
CA LYS A 261 -3.45 -16.27 -20.84
C LYS A 261 -4.77 -16.12 -21.57
N SER A 262 -5.85 -16.64 -20.98
CA SER A 262 -7.21 -16.41 -21.43
C SER A 262 -7.83 -15.25 -20.62
N ASP A 263 -8.56 -14.36 -21.29
CA ASP A 263 -9.31 -13.29 -20.63
C ASP A 263 -10.82 -13.63 -20.66
N ASN A 264 -11.43 -13.63 -19.49
CA ASN A 264 -12.87 -13.92 -19.38
C ASN A 264 -13.77 -12.76 -19.82
N LEU A 265 -13.19 -11.65 -20.30
CA LEU A 265 -13.89 -10.47 -20.77
C LEU A 265 -14.88 -9.86 -19.74
N ILE A 266 -14.57 -10.03 -18.46
CA ILE A 266 -15.39 -9.49 -17.36
C ILE A 266 -15.02 -8.04 -17.05
N ALA A 267 -13.92 -7.56 -17.63
CA ALA A 267 -13.46 -6.20 -17.41
C ALA A 267 -14.38 -5.14 -18.04
N VAL A 268 -14.29 -3.93 -17.51
CA VAL A 268 -15.15 -2.76 -17.83
C VAL A 268 -15.25 -2.45 -19.29
N SER A 269 -14.10 -2.46 -19.94
CA SER A 269 -13.95 -2.03 -21.35
C SER A 269 -14.91 -2.77 -22.27
N TYR A 270 -15.28 -4.00 -21.91
CA TYR A 270 -16.19 -4.83 -22.75
C TYR A 270 -17.65 -4.65 -22.42
N THR A 271 -18.01 -4.41 -21.16
CA THR A 271 -19.42 -4.20 -20.82
C THR A 271 -19.97 -2.91 -21.41
N HIS A 272 -19.13 -1.89 -21.62
CA HIS A 272 -19.53 -0.69 -22.33
C HIS A 272 -19.66 -0.91 -23.85
N LEU A 273 -18.77 -1.68 -24.45
CA LEU A 273 -18.86 -2.01 -25.89
C LEU A 273 -20.10 -2.87 -26.17
N ARG A 274 -20.37 -3.86 -25.30
CA ARG A 274 -21.54 -4.74 -25.47
C ARG A 274 -22.88 -4.06 -25.22
N ALA A 275 -22.92 -3.01 -24.42
CA ALA A 275 -24.14 -2.24 -24.16
C ALA A 275 -24.57 -1.37 -25.35
N HIS A 276 -23.70 -1.18 -26.36
CA HIS A 276 -23.95 -0.41 -27.56
C HIS A 276 -24.18 -1.29 -28.80
N GLU A 277 -24.08 -2.61 -28.70
CA GLU A 277 -24.54 -3.48 -29.79
C GLU A 277 -26.08 -3.58 -29.73
N PRO A 278 -26.80 -3.10 -30.79
CA PRO A 278 -28.23 -3.30 -30.89
C PRO A 278 -28.50 -4.81 -31.03
N VAL A 279 -29.40 -5.32 -30.22
CA VAL A 279 -29.95 -6.68 -30.34
C VAL A 279 -30.75 -6.82 -31.62
#